data_58631bbc87e5d6547185fa6598e861d9
#
_entry.id   58631bbc87e5d6547185fa6598e861d9
#
_cell.length_a   1.000
_cell.length_b   1.000
_cell.length_c   1.000
_cell.angle_alpha   90.00
_cell.angle_beta   90.00
_cell.angle_gamma   90.00
#
_symmetry.space_group_name_H-M   'P 1'
#
loop_
_entity.id
_entity.type
_entity.pdbx_description
1 polymer ?
#
loop_
_entity_poly.entity_id
_entity_poly.type
_entity_poly.pdbx_seq_one_letter_code
_entity_poly.pdbx_strand_id
1 'polypeptide(L)'
;MKLFSRRRNLALPYAIFLGIMVVVPMLLIIIYAFMGKDGGFSLENFERFINQPEAANTFIYSIGIALITTIICIVLGYPAAYILSRLNASLAKVVVLLFIIPMWVNVLVRTLATVALFDFMALPLGEGALIFGMVYNFLPFMVYPIYNVLQKMDHSLIEAAEDLGATPR
;
A
#
# COMPACT_ATOMS: atom_id res chain seq x y z
N MET A 1 26.93 16.42 26.10
CA MET A 1 25.48 16.50 26.35
C MET A 1 24.78 17.69 25.69
N LYS A 2 25.41 18.86 25.46
CA LYS A 2 24.76 20.06 24.84
C LYS A 2 24.46 19.96 23.32
N LEU A 3 25.18 19.14 22.55
CA LEU A 3 24.98 18.97 21.11
C LEU A 3 23.72 18.13 20.77
N PHE A 4 23.35 17.20 21.64
CA PHE A 4 22.11 16.40 21.47
C PHE A 4 20.85 17.22 21.71
N SER A 5 20.88 18.20 22.60
CA SER A 5 19.78 19.12 22.88
C SER A 5 19.50 20.03 21.68
N ARG A 6 20.54 20.49 20.97
CA ARG A 6 20.42 21.38 19.81
C ARG A 6 19.78 20.68 18.60
N ARG A 7 20.13 19.41 18.35
CA ARG A 7 19.52 18.61 17.26
C ARG A 7 18.05 18.31 17.52
N ARG A 8 17.68 18.07 18.78
CA ARG A 8 16.28 17.85 19.18
C ARG A 8 15.44 19.11 18.96
N ASN A 9 15.99 20.28 19.23
CA ASN A 9 15.30 21.55 19.05
C ASN A 9 15.12 21.91 17.56
N LEU A 10 16.00 21.45 16.67
CA LEU A 10 15.83 21.62 15.21
C LEU A 10 14.73 20.71 14.64
N ALA A 11 14.44 19.59 15.27
CA ALA A 11 13.34 18.73 14.86
C ALA A 11 11.96 19.21 15.36
N LEU A 12 11.93 20.13 16.33
CA LEU A 12 10.71 20.59 17.00
C LEU A 12 9.75 21.31 16.03
N PRO A 13 10.18 22.25 15.15
CA PRO A 13 9.28 22.88 14.16
C PRO A 13 8.66 21.87 13.21
N TYR A 14 9.44 20.89 12.76
CA TYR A 14 8.96 19.82 11.89
C TYR A 14 7.95 18.91 12.60
N ALA A 15 8.24 18.52 13.86
CA ALA A 15 7.35 17.72 14.66
C ALA A 15 6.01 18.43 14.95
N ILE A 16 6.05 19.75 15.21
CA ILE A 16 4.85 20.59 15.39
C ILE A 16 4.05 20.65 14.10
N PHE A 17 4.71 20.90 12.97
CA PHE A 17 4.05 20.93 11.65
C PHE A 17 3.36 19.61 11.34
N LEU A 18 4.06 18.46 11.50
CA LEU A 18 3.47 17.14 11.30
C LEU A 18 2.32 16.89 12.29
N GLY A 19 2.49 17.25 13.57
CA GLY A 19 1.45 17.10 14.58
C GLY A 19 0.18 17.85 14.18
N ILE A 20 0.31 19.11 13.76
CA ILE A 20 -0.84 19.92 13.32
C ILE A 20 -1.46 19.30 12.05
N MET A 21 -0.65 18.99 11.03
CA MET A 21 -1.14 18.50 9.73
C MET A 21 -1.75 17.08 9.79
N VAL A 22 -1.36 16.28 10.76
CA VAL A 22 -1.90 14.91 10.92
C VAL A 22 -2.96 14.86 12.02
N VAL A 23 -2.66 15.39 13.20
CA VAL A 23 -3.53 15.26 14.37
C VAL A 23 -4.80 16.09 14.22
N VAL A 24 -4.70 17.33 13.72
CA VAL A 24 -5.89 18.20 13.57
C VAL A 24 -6.92 17.60 12.62
N PRO A 25 -6.59 17.15 11.39
CA PRO A 25 -7.57 16.51 10.52
C PRO A 25 -8.15 15.23 11.11
N MET A 26 -7.36 14.41 11.80
CA MET A 26 -7.86 13.20 12.47
C MET A 26 -8.85 13.55 13.58
N LEU A 27 -8.54 14.55 14.41
CA LEU A 27 -9.46 15.03 15.45
C LEU A 27 -10.75 15.59 14.85
N LEU A 28 -10.65 16.35 13.77
CA LEU A 28 -11.84 16.86 13.06
C LEU A 28 -12.71 15.73 12.54
N ILE A 29 -12.14 14.68 11.93
CA ILE A 29 -12.87 13.50 11.47
C ILE A 29 -13.61 12.85 12.65
N ILE A 30 -12.93 12.65 13.78
CA ILE A 30 -13.55 12.06 14.98
C ILE A 30 -14.67 12.96 15.50
N ILE A 31 -14.44 14.26 15.62
CA ILE A 31 -15.46 15.21 16.10
C ILE A 31 -16.67 15.18 15.18
N TYR A 32 -16.47 15.28 13.86
CA TYR A 32 -17.58 15.26 12.89
C TYR A 32 -18.29 13.91 12.83
N ALA A 33 -17.59 12.79 13.08
CA ALA A 33 -18.23 11.48 13.15
C ALA A 33 -19.27 11.40 14.27
N PHE A 34 -19.02 12.08 15.40
CA PHE A 34 -19.90 12.11 16.56
C PHE A 34 -20.76 13.39 16.66
N MET A 35 -20.70 14.28 15.67
CA MET A 35 -21.46 15.52 15.64
C MET A 35 -22.79 15.30 14.91
N GLY A 36 -23.90 15.50 15.60
CA GLY A 36 -25.22 15.50 15.01
C GLY A 36 -25.54 16.80 14.24
N LYS A 37 -26.66 16.83 13.54
CA LYS A 37 -27.13 18.00 12.77
C LYS A 37 -27.29 19.26 13.64
N ASP A 38 -27.60 19.07 14.92
CA ASP A 38 -27.84 20.16 15.90
C ASP A 38 -26.52 20.57 16.60
N GLY A 39 -25.37 20.07 16.18
CA GLY A 39 -24.07 20.40 16.77
C GLY A 39 -23.77 19.70 18.11
N GLY A 40 -24.69 18.84 18.59
CA GLY A 40 -24.51 18.02 19.78
C GLY A 40 -23.86 16.68 19.49
N PHE A 41 -23.47 15.97 20.57
CA PHE A 41 -22.98 14.59 20.46
C PHE A 41 -24.12 13.67 19.99
N SER A 42 -23.91 12.95 18.89
CA SER A 42 -24.88 12.06 18.30
C SER A 42 -24.22 10.87 17.61
N LEU A 43 -24.87 9.72 17.65
CA LEU A 43 -24.49 8.53 16.88
C LEU A 43 -25.25 8.43 15.54
N GLU A 44 -26.01 9.46 15.17
CA GLU A 44 -26.85 9.50 13.95
C GLU A 44 -26.05 9.17 12.69
N ASN A 45 -24.79 9.61 12.59
CA ASN A 45 -23.95 9.34 11.42
C ASN A 45 -23.63 7.84 11.30
N PHE A 46 -23.39 7.15 12.42
CA PHE A 46 -23.17 5.71 12.44
C PHE A 46 -24.44 4.93 12.15
N GLU A 47 -25.55 5.34 12.75
CA GLU A 47 -26.86 4.74 12.51
C GLU A 47 -27.25 4.90 11.03
N ARG A 48 -27.04 6.09 10.46
CA ARG A 48 -27.27 6.35 9.04
C ARG A 48 -26.40 5.47 8.14
N PHE A 49 -25.12 5.29 8.48
CA PHE A 49 -24.21 4.41 7.73
C PHE A 49 -24.68 2.96 7.74
N ILE A 50 -25.13 2.45 8.91
CA ILE A 50 -25.61 1.07 9.05
C ILE A 50 -26.95 0.89 8.34
N ASN A 51 -27.85 1.89 8.44
CA ASN A 51 -29.19 1.84 7.87
C ASN A 51 -29.24 2.19 6.37
N GLN A 52 -28.12 2.63 5.77
CA GLN A 52 -27.99 2.81 4.32
C GLN A 52 -27.40 1.54 3.68
N PRO A 53 -28.21 0.66 3.08
CA PRO A 53 -27.72 -0.60 2.50
C PRO A 53 -26.65 -0.39 1.43
N GLU A 54 -26.73 0.70 0.68
CA GLU A 54 -25.78 1.04 -0.38
C GLU A 54 -24.40 1.34 0.19
N ALA A 55 -24.30 2.09 1.29
CA ALA A 55 -23.03 2.43 1.93
C ALA A 55 -22.36 1.17 2.53
N ALA A 56 -23.13 0.35 3.25
CA ALA A 56 -22.64 -0.89 3.82
C ALA A 56 -22.20 -1.89 2.75
N ASN A 57 -23.01 -2.07 1.70
CA ASN A 57 -22.68 -2.95 0.57
C ASN A 57 -21.42 -2.48 -0.17
N THR A 58 -21.28 -1.17 -0.43
CA THR A 58 -20.09 -0.60 -1.05
C THR A 58 -18.84 -0.83 -0.20
N PHE A 59 -18.98 -0.69 1.12
CA PHE A 59 -17.87 -0.94 2.04
C PHE A 59 -17.41 -2.41 2.02
N ILE A 60 -18.37 -3.34 2.12
CA ILE A 60 -18.08 -4.80 2.06
C ILE A 60 -17.47 -5.16 0.70
N TYR A 61 -18.04 -4.66 -0.39
CA TYR A 61 -17.53 -4.85 -1.74
C TYR A 61 -16.09 -4.36 -1.88
N SER A 62 -15.78 -3.17 -1.35
CA SER A 62 -14.43 -2.60 -1.39
C SER A 62 -13.41 -3.45 -0.64
N ILE A 63 -13.80 -4.00 0.53
CA ILE A 63 -12.97 -4.95 1.29
C ILE A 63 -12.73 -6.23 0.46
N GLY A 64 -13.77 -6.76 -0.18
CA GLY A 64 -13.66 -7.94 -1.03
C GLY A 64 -12.67 -7.75 -2.18
N ILE A 65 -12.82 -6.64 -2.93
CA ILE A 65 -11.89 -6.28 -4.02
C ILE A 65 -10.46 -6.07 -3.50
N ALA A 66 -10.30 -5.41 -2.35
CA ALA A 66 -8.99 -5.21 -1.74
C ALA A 66 -8.32 -6.54 -1.36
N LEU A 67 -9.05 -7.49 -0.79
CA LEU A 67 -8.54 -8.82 -0.45
C LEU A 67 -8.12 -9.60 -1.70
N ILE A 68 -8.95 -9.62 -2.74
CA ILE A 68 -8.62 -10.27 -4.01
C ILE A 68 -7.36 -9.65 -4.62
N THR A 69 -7.30 -8.34 -4.68
CA THR A 69 -6.13 -7.61 -5.19
C THR A 69 -4.87 -7.94 -4.39
N THR A 70 -4.97 -7.98 -3.07
CA THR A 70 -3.85 -8.31 -2.17
C THR A 70 -3.34 -9.71 -2.42
N ILE A 71 -4.24 -10.70 -2.53
CA ILE A 71 -3.88 -12.09 -2.83
C ILE A 71 -3.14 -12.18 -4.17
N ILE A 72 -3.66 -11.54 -5.22
CA ILE A 72 -3.02 -11.51 -6.53
C ILE A 72 -1.64 -10.84 -6.44
N CYS A 73 -1.53 -9.72 -5.73
CA CYS A 73 -0.25 -9.03 -5.52
C CYS A 73 0.77 -9.91 -4.77
N ILE A 74 0.34 -10.70 -3.79
CA ILE A 74 1.22 -11.64 -3.08
C ILE A 74 1.68 -12.77 -4.02
N VAL A 75 0.73 -13.38 -4.74
CA VAL A 75 0.99 -14.51 -5.65
C VAL A 75 1.94 -14.11 -6.79
N LEU A 76 1.84 -12.89 -7.29
CA LEU A 76 2.72 -12.36 -8.33
C LEU A 76 3.98 -11.72 -7.75
N GLY A 77 3.84 -10.98 -6.66
CA GLY A 77 4.90 -10.16 -6.07
C GLY A 77 5.96 -10.97 -5.35
N TYR A 78 5.57 -12.02 -4.62
CA TYR A 78 6.53 -12.84 -3.90
C TYR A 78 7.49 -13.60 -4.84
N PRO A 79 7.01 -14.34 -5.88
CA PRO A 79 7.92 -14.96 -6.84
C PRO A 79 8.79 -13.95 -7.59
N ALA A 80 8.22 -12.81 -7.99
CA ALA A 80 8.98 -11.75 -8.64
C ALA A 80 10.12 -11.23 -7.73
N ALA A 81 9.82 -10.92 -6.47
CA ALA A 81 10.79 -10.47 -5.49
C ALA A 81 11.85 -11.53 -5.20
N TYR A 82 11.45 -12.81 -5.11
CA TYR A 82 12.36 -13.94 -4.91
C TYR A 82 13.34 -14.10 -6.08
N ILE A 83 12.83 -14.09 -7.32
CA ILE A 83 13.68 -14.13 -8.52
C ILE A 83 14.65 -12.94 -8.53
N LEU A 84 14.15 -11.73 -8.25
CA LEU A 84 14.97 -10.53 -8.18
C LEU A 84 16.09 -10.62 -7.13
N SER A 85 15.81 -11.24 -5.97
CA SER A 85 16.81 -11.42 -4.91
C SER A 85 17.94 -12.38 -5.29
N ARG A 86 17.71 -13.26 -6.28
CA ARG A 86 18.68 -14.23 -6.81
C ARG A 86 19.44 -13.74 -8.04
N LEU A 87 19.05 -12.62 -8.64
CA LEU A 87 19.75 -12.03 -9.78
C LEU A 87 21.07 -11.39 -9.36
N ASN A 88 21.98 -11.23 -10.35
CA ASN A 88 23.18 -10.44 -10.18
C ASN A 88 22.85 -9.03 -9.72
N ALA A 89 23.62 -8.48 -8.77
CA ALA A 89 23.36 -7.19 -8.15
C ALA A 89 23.12 -6.03 -9.15
N SER A 90 23.76 -6.04 -10.31
CA SER A 90 23.57 -5.03 -11.36
C SER A 90 22.21 -5.17 -12.05
N LEU A 91 21.82 -6.39 -12.43
CA LEU A 91 20.53 -6.67 -13.06
C LEU A 91 19.38 -6.44 -12.08
N ALA A 92 19.50 -6.91 -10.84
CA ALA A 92 18.50 -6.71 -9.80
C ALA A 92 18.21 -5.23 -9.60
N LYS A 93 19.24 -4.37 -9.53
CA LYS A 93 19.06 -2.91 -9.39
C LYS A 93 18.28 -2.31 -10.56
N VAL A 94 18.59 -2.71 -11.79
CA VAL A 94 17.89 -2.19 -12.98
C VAL A 94 16.43 -2.61 -12.97
N VAL A 95 16.14 -3.90 -12.71
CA VAL A 95 14.76 -4.39 -12.71
C VAL A 95 13.95 -3.79 -11.56
N VAL A 96 14.53 -3.66 -10.36
CA VAL A 96 13.89 -2.97 -9.23
C VAL A 96 13.57 -1.52 -9.58
N LEU A 97 14.49 -0.81 -10.25
CA LEU A 97 14.21 0.55 -10.72
C LEU A 97 13.04 0.59 -11.70
N LEU A 98 12.92 -0.38 -12.62
CA LEU A 98 11.78 -0.47 -13.53
C LEU A 98 10.44 -0.68 -12.79
N PHE A 99 10.43 -1.38 -11.65
CA PHE A 99 9.25 -1.47 -10.78
C PHE A 99 8.96 -0.16 -10.04
N ILE A 100 10.00 0.60 -9.68
CA ILE A 100 9.85 1.84 -8.90
C ILE A 100 9.45 3.03 -9.80
N ILE A 101 9.97 3.11 -11.03
CA ILE A 101 9.69 4.24 -11.95
C ILE A 101 8.19 4.51 -12.10
N PRO A 102 7.31 3.52 -12.31
CA PRO A 102 5.87 3.76 -12.39
C PRO A 102 5.28 4.38 -11.12
N MET A 103 5.88 4.15 -9.95
CA MET A 103 5.39 4.71 -8.68
C MET A 103 5.53 6.24 -8.61
N TRP A 104 6.46 6.82 -9.38
CA TRP A 104 6.69 8.26 -9.44
C TRP A 104 5.67 8.98 -10.33
N VAL A 105 5.00 8.23 -11.21
CA VAL A 105 3.92 8.76 -12.03
C VAL A 105 2.67 8.91 -11.17
N ASN A 106 2.00 10.05 -11.27
CA ASN A 106 0.75 10.30 -10.56
C ASN A 106 -0.27 9.18 -10.82
N VAL A 107 -0.91 8.69 -9.76
CA VAL A 107 -1.86 7.58 -9.83
C VAL A 107 -3.04 7.85 -10.77
N LEU A 108 -3.52 9.10 -10.85
CA LEU A 108 -4.61 9.48 -11.75
C LEU A 108 -4.19 9.31 -13.21
N VAL A 109 -2.98 9.76 -13.57
CA VAL A 109 -2.44 9.61 -14.94
C VAL A 109 -2.32 8.13 -15.30
N ARG A 110 -1.82 7.29 -14.39
CA ARG A 110 -1.72 5.84 -14.61
C ARG A 110 -3.09 5.19 -14.78
N THR A 111 -4.06 5.58 -13.97
CA THR A 111 -5.42 5.07 -14.05
C THR A 111 -6.08 5.46 -15.37
N LEU A 112 -5.97 6.74 -15.77
CA LEU A 112 -6.49 7.20 -17.07
C LEU A 112 -5.83 6.50 -18.24
N ALA A 113 -4.51 6.29 -18.20
CA ALA A 113 -3.78 5.54 -19.22
C ALA A 113 -4.24 4.07 -19.29
N THR A 114 -4.51 3.45 -18.14
CA THR A 114 -5.05 2.08 -18.09
C THR A 114 -6.45 2.02 -18.68
N VAL A 115 -7.32 2.97 -18.34
CA VAL A 115 -8.68 3.06 -18.93
C VAL A 115 -8.59 3.24 -20.44
N ALA A 116 -7.75 4.17 -20.92
CA ALA A 116 -7.55 4.40 -22.35
C ALA A 116 -7.01 3.17 -23.08
N LEU A 117 -6.13 2.40 -22.43
CA LEU A 117 -5.62 1.14 -22.99
C LEU A 117 -6.73 0.09 -23.14
N PHE A 118 -7.58 -0.06 -22.12
CA PHE A 118 -8.71 -0.99 -22.15
C PHE A 118 -9.71 -0.60 -23.25
N ASP A 119 -10.00 0.70 -23.38
CA ASP A 119 -10.88 1.22 -24.42
C ASP A 119 -10.29 0.98 -25.82
N PHE A 120 -9.00 1.27 -26.01
CA PHE A 120 -8.30 0.99 -27.27
C PHE A 120 -8.30 -0.50 -27.65
N MET A 121 -8.20 -1.39 -26.66
CA MET A 121 -8.27 -2.85 -26.87
C MET A 121 -9.70 -3.39 -26.96
N ALA A 122 -10.72 -2.53 -26.88
CA ALA A 122 -12.13 -2.90 -26.81
C ALA A 122 -12.44 -3.89 -25.66
N LEU A 123 -11.72 -3.79 -24.55
CA LEU A 123 -11.96 -4.60 -23.36
C LEU A 123 -13.00 -3.94 -22.45
N PRO A 124 -13.89 -4.72 -21.80
CA PRO A 124 -14.92 -4.16 -20.95
C PRO A 124 -14.33 -3.52 -19.68
N LEU A 125 -14.80 -2.30 -19.38
CA LEU A 125 -14.51 -1.62 -18.12
C LEU A 125 -15.46 -2.15 -17.03
N GLY A 126 -15.04 -3.19 -16.34
CA GLY A 126 -15.79 -3.84 -15.27
C GLY A 126 -14.87 -4.17 -14.07
N GLU A 127 -15.32 -5.09 -13.22
CA GLU A 127 -14.58 -5.53 -12.03
C GLU A 127 -13.18 -6.05 -12.36
N GLY A 128 -13.03 -6.78 -13.46
CA GLY A 128 -11.74 -7.27 -13.93
C GLY A 128 -10.76 -6.13 -14.27
N ALA A 129 -11.23 -5.07 -14.94
CA ALA A 129 -10.43 -3.89 -15.22
C ALA A 129 -10.06 -3.14 -13.96
N LEU A 130 -10.97 -3.06 -12.98
CA LEU A 130 -10.70 -2.48 -11.67
C LEU A 130 -9.61 -3.25 -10.93
N ILE A 131 -9.73 -4.58 -10.82
CA ILE A 131 -8.74 -5.44 -10.17
C ILE A 131 -7.38 -5.32 -10.88
N PHE A 132 -7.37 -5.35 -12.21
CA PHE A 132 -6.14 -5.17 -13.00
C PHE A 132 -5.47 -3.84 -12.68
N GLY A 133 -6.22 -2.74 -12.70
CA GLY A 133 -5.70 -1.40 -12.38
C GLY A 133 -5.16 -1.31 -10.95
N MET A 134 -5.85 -1.93 -9.99
CA MET A 134 -5.39 -2.00 -8.60
C MET A 134 -4.10 -2.83 -8.48
N VAL A 135 -4.05 -4.02 -9.08
CA VAL A 135 -2.82 -4.84 -9.09
C VAL A 135 -1.67 -4.08 -9.72
N TYR A 136 -1.87 -3.47 -10.90
CA TYR A 136 -0.86 -2.66 -11.56
C TYR A 136 -0.34 -1.52 -10.68
N ASN A 137 -1.23 -0.87 -9.94
CA ASN A 137 -0.85 0.23 -9.06
C ASN A 137 -0.12 -0.23 -7.80
N PHE A 138 -0.51 -1.36 -7.20
CA PHE A 138 -0.02 -1.79 -5.88
C PHE A 138 1.07 -2.87 -5.94
N LEU A 139 1.24 -3.57 -7.07
CA LEU A 139 2.28 -4.61 -7.22
C LEU A 139 3.70 -4.12 -6.88
N PRO A 140 4.16 -2.93 -7.33
CA PRO A 140 5.48 -2.43 -6.96
C PRO A 140 5.65 -2.23 -5.45
N PHE A 141 4.60 -1.81 -4.74
CA PHE A 141 4.60 -1.65 -3.29
C PHE A 141 4.69 -2.98 -2.54
N MET A 142 4.33 -4.08 -3.17
CA MET A 142 4.50 -5.44 -2.65
C MET A 142 5.90 -5.98 -2.96
N VAL A 143 6.34 -5.89 -4.20
CA VAL A 143 7.62 -6.45 -4.68
C VAL A 143 8.82 -5.82 -3.97
N TYR A 144 8.85 -4.49 -3.87
CA TYR A 144 10.01 -3.77 -3.36
C TYR A 144 10.36 -4.07 -1.89
N PRO A 145 9.42 -4.05 -0.93
CA PRO A 145 9.72 -4.41 0.44
C PRO A 145 10.13 -5.88 0.60
N ILE A 146 9.46 -6.80 -0.09
CA ILE A 146 9.79 -8.24 -0.04
C ILE A 146 11.19 -8.47 -0.57
N TYR A 147 11.54 -7.87 -1.72
CA TYR A 147 12.89 -7.93 -2.29
C TYR A 147 13.94 -7.44 -1.29
N ASN A 148 13.70 -6.30 -0.63
CA ASN A 148 14.64 -5.74 0.35
C ASN A 148 14.85 -6.65 1.56
N VAL A 149 13.82 -7.35 2.01
CA VAL A 149 13.92 -8.32 3.12
C VAL A 149 14.72 -9.53 2.66
N LEU A 150 14.37 -10.11 1.51
CA LEU A 150 15.04 -11.28 0.96
C LEU A 150 16.53 -11.01 0.66
N GLN A 151 16.87 -9.81 0.18
CA GLN A 151 18.26 -9.43 -0.11
C GLN A 151 19.11 -9.26 1.15
N LYS A 152 18.49 -8.88 2.28
CA LYS A 152 19.17 -8.69 3.57
C LYS A 152 19.17 -9.93 4.45
N MET A 153 18.49 -10.99 4.02
CA MET A 153 18.42 -12.25 4.77
C MET A 153 19.80 -12.90 4.81
N ASP A 154 20.24 -13.27 6.01
CA ASP A 154 21.52 -13.92 6.21
C ASP A 154 21.47 -15.33 5.66
N HIS A 155 22.43 -15.65 4.78
CA HIS A 155 22.57 -16.99 4.21
C HIS A 155 22.80 -18.07 5.27
N SER A 156 23.38 -17.72 6.41
CA SER A 156 23.58 -18.64 7.53
C SER A 156 22.29 -19.28 8.04
N LEU A 157 21.15 -18.62 7.88
CA LEU A 157 19.82 -19.16 8.24
C LEU A 157 19.42 -20.32 7.30
N ILE A 158 19.79 -20.21 6.02
CA ILE A 158 19.51 -21.26 5.04
C ILE A 158 20.44 -22.44 5.30
N GLU A 159 21.72 -22.21 5.53
CA GLU A 159 22.71 -23.23 5.85
C GLU A 159 22.35 -23.99 7.13
N ALA A 160 21.93 -23.28 8.18
CA ALA A 160 21.45 -23.89 9.42
C ALA A 160 20.19 -24.75 9.22
N ALA A 161 19.28 -24.35 8.32
CA ALA A 161 18.09 -25.15 8.00
C ALA A 161 18.46 -26.41 7.21
N GLU A 162 19.42 -26.33 6.28
CA GLU A 162 19.95 -27.47 5.53
C GLU A 162 20.68 -28.45 6.45
N ASP A 163 21.46 -27.97 7.40
CA ASP A 163 22.11 -28.79 8.43
C ASP A 163 21.12 -29.55 9.32
N LEU A 164 19.94 -28.99 9.53
CA LEU A 164 18.81 -29.62 10.23
C LEU A 164 17.97 -30.56 9.34
N GLY A 165 18.40 -30.79 8.08
CA GLY A 165 17.74 -31.71 7.15
C GLY A 165 16.66 -31.10 6.27
N ALA A 166 16.54 -29.77 6.21
CA ALA A 166 15.65 -29.12 5.24
C ALA A 166 16.22 -29.31 3.83
N THR A 167 15.41 -29.89 2.93
CA THR A 167 15.78 -30.00 1.51
C THR A 167 15.21 -28.83 0.74
N PRO A 168 16.00 -28.16 -0.14
CA PRO A 168 15.47 -27.13 -1.03
C PRO A 168 14.41 -27.78 -1.95
N ARG A 169 13.19 -27.27 -1.89
CA ARG A 169 12.09 -27.62 -2.80
C ARG A 169 11.74 -26.44 -3.68
#